data_56f804363752833c2abdca476437f76f
#
_entry.id   56f804363752833c2abdca476437f76f
#
_cell.length_a   1.000
_cell.length_b   1.000
_cell.length_c   1.000
_cell.angle_alpha   90.00
_cell.angle_beta   90.00
_cell.angle_gamma   90.00
#
_symmetry.space_group_name_H-M   'P 1'
#
loop_
_entity.id
_entity.type
_entity.pdbx_description
1 polymer ?
#
loop_
_entity_poly.entity_id
_entity_poly.type
_entity_poly.pdbx_seq_one_letter_code
_entity_poly.pdbx_strand_id
1 'polypeptide(L)'
;MHKYTVALDTRVFLPTMLSSRAMRIPAIRSAALRTRLTRGFATVAEEAPEIKPDILQNRVELSRIEAGKGYYLPYAKIQENLDIVRQRLNRPLTMSEKIVYGHLDDPHGQEIERGQTYLRLRPDRVACQDATAQMALLQFMSAGLPETAVPTTVHCDHLIAAHSGGAADLERAKEVNKEVYDFLATCTAKFGIGFWKPGSGIIHQILLENYAFPGGMMIGTDSVSYTHLRAH
;
A
#
# COMPACT_ATOMS: atom_id res chain seq x y z
N MET A 1 -25.25 9.30 7.58
CA MET A 1 -24.01 8.53 7.36
C MET A 1 -23.04 9.39 6.56
N HIS A 2 -22.13 10.10 7.24
CA HIS A 2 -21.13 10.94 6.57
C HIS A 2 -19.95 10.04 6.16
N LYS A 3 -19.73 9.91 4.85
CA LYS A 3 -18.61 9.16 4.29
C LYS A 3 -17.39 10.09 4.30
N TYR A 4 -16.38 9.76 5.10
CA TYR A 4 -15.11 10.47 5.07
C TYR A 4 -14.30 10.00 3.86
N THR A 5 -13.94 10.95 3.02
CA THR A 5 -13.11 10.75 1.83
C THR A 5 -11.70 11.22 2.16
N VAL A 6 -10.72 10.34 2.11
CA VAL A 6 -9.30 10.72 2.16
C VAL A 6 -8.88 11.09 0.75
N ALA A 7 -8.71 12.37 0.47
CA ALA A 7 -8.11 12.84 -0.79
C ALA A 7 -6.59 12.79 -0.64
N LEU A 8 -5.93 11.90 -1.36
CA LEU A 8 -4.47 11.87 -1.49
C LEU A 8 -4.06 12.86 -2.60
N ASP A 9 -3.49 14.00 -2.22
CA ASP A 9 -2.89 14.96 -3.17
C ASP A 9 -1.51 14.41 -3.60
N THR A 10 -1.48 13.74 -4.75
CA THR A 10 -0.23 13.27 -5.37
C THR A 10 0.17 14.21 -6.50
N ARG A 11 0.50 15.46 -6.20
CA ARG A 11 1.18 16.33 -7.17
C ARG A 11 2.64 15.91 -7.29
N VAL A 12 2.91 15.08 -8.27
CA VAL A 12 4.29 14.84 -8.71
C VAL A 12 4.72 16.03 -9.59
N PHE A 13 5.50 16.93 -9.02
CA PHE A 13 6.22 17.95 -9.80
C PHE A 13 7.33 17.24 -10.60
N LEU A 14 7.20 17.23 -11.92
CA LEU A 14 8.31 16.95 -12.83
C LEU A 14 9.12 18.22 -13.01
N PRO A 15 10.44 18.22 -12.69
CA PRO A 15 11.29 19.33 -13.06
C PRO A 15 11.56 19.27 -14.58
N THR A 16 11.30 20.36 -15.26
CA THR A 16 11.71 20.61 -16.64
C THR A 16 13.22 20.59 -16.73
N MET A 17 13.76 19.54 -17.35
CA MET A 17 15.19 19.45 -17.70
C MET A 17 15.47 20.27 -18.94
N LEU A 18 16.38 21.22 -18.76
CA LEU A 18 17.01 22.04 -19.77
C LEU A 18 17.79 21.17 -20.80
N SER A 19 17.70 21.63 -22.03
CA SER A 19 18.44 21.24 -23.21
C SER A 19 19.92 20.89 -22.93
N SER A 20 20.38 19.72 -23.31
CA SER A 20 21.80 19.42 -23.46
C SER A 20 22.14 19.05 -24.91
N ARG A 21 23.15 19.73 -25.38
CA ARG A 21 23.83 19.67 -26.65
C ARG A 21 24.03 18.24 -27.19
N ALA A 22 23.65 18.07 -28.45
CA ALA A 22 23.99 16.93 -29.26
C ALA A 22 25.53 16.81 -29.45
N MET A 23 26.09 15.76 -28.88
CA MET A 23 27.43 15.30 -29.24
C MET A 23 27.31 14.30 -30.39
N ARG A 24 27.83 14.70 -31.57
CA ARG A 24 27.95 13.81 -32.75
C ARG A 24 29.02 12.77 -32.49
N ILE A 25 28.67 11.51 -32.47
CA ILE A 25 29.63 10.38 -32.54
C ILE A 25 29.68 9.91 -33.98
N PRO A 26 30.89 9.71 -34.56
CA PRO A 26 31.03 9.31 -35.94
C PRO A 26 30.64 7.85 -36.17
N ALA A 27 29.96 7.61 -37.29
CA ALA A 27 29.54 6.31 -37.75
C ALA A 27 30.71 5.39 -38.08
N ILE A 28 30.90 4.32 -37.32
CA ILE A 28 31.72 3.20 -37.72
C ILE A 28 30.87 2.26 -38.57
N ARG A 29 31.17 2.21 -39.86
CA ARG A 29 30.66 1.19 -40.76
C ARG A 29 31.31 -0.14 -40.37
N SER A 30 30.54 -1.08 -39.88
CA SER A 30 30.91 -2.49 -39.86
C SER A 30 29.83 -3.27 -40.59
N ALA A 31 30.25 -3.82 -41.72
CA ALA A 31 29.48 -4.72 -42.53
C ALA A 31 29.49 -6.13 -41.89
N ALA A 32 28.42 -6.83 -42.11
CA ALA A 32 28.28 -8.30 -42.05
C ALA A 32 28.43 -8.99 -40.69
N LEU A 33 27.28 -9.25 -40.03
CA LEU A 33 26.87 -10.62 -39.71
C LEU A 33 25.36 -10.66 -39.44
N ARG A 34 24.58 -10.79 -40.51
CA ARG A 34 23.15 -11.19 -40.36
C ARG A 34 23.12 -12.68 -40.08
N THR A 35 23.27 -13.07 -38.84
CA THR A 35 22.89 -14.39 -38.39
C THR A 35 21.44 -14.30 -37.94
N ARG A 36 20.56 -14.93 -38.69
CA ARG A 36 19.15 -15.16 -38.36
C ARG A 36 19.08 -15.86 -37.00
N LEU A 37 18.73 -15.13 -35.97
CA LEU A 37 18.14 -15.66 -34.76
C LEU A 37 16.67 -15.22 -34.72
N THR A 38 15.86 -15.77 -35.61
CA THR A 38 14.43 -15.88 -35.44
C THR A 38 14.17 -16.99 -34.41
N ARG A 39 14.52 -16.76 -33.17
CA ARG A 39 13.82 -17.46 -32.08
C ARG A 39 12.44 -16.82 -32.03
N GLY A 40 11.48 -17.55 -32.57
CA GLY A 40 10.07 -17.28 -32.31
C GLY A 40 9.88 -17.19 -30.82
N PHE A 41 9.57 -15.99 -30.33
CA PHE A 41 8.84 -15.88 -29.10
C PHE A 41 7.50 -16.55 -29.41
N ALA A 42 7.39 -17.83 -29.04
CA ALA A 42 6.10 -18.45 -28.86
C ALA A 42 5.41 -17.52 -27.84
N THR A 43 4.45 -16.77 -28.30
CA THR A 43 3.43 -16.20 -27.44
C THR A 43 2.69 -17.40 -26.86
N VAL A 44 3.24 -17.97 -25.79
CA VAL A 44 2.40 -18.69 -24.84
C VAL A 44 1.47 -17.61 -24.33
N ALA A 45 0.30 -17.54 -24.89
CA ALA A 45 -0.84 -16.95 -24.22
C ALA A 45 -1.00 -17.81 -22.95
N GLU A 46 -0.28 -17.44 -21.90
CA GLU A 46 -0.50 -17.94 -20.57
C GLU A 46 -1.93 -17.50 -20.25
N GLU A 47 -2.87 -18.41 -20.46
CA GLU A 47 -4.24 -18.23 -19.99
C GLU A 47 -4.09 -17.83 -18.54
N ALA A 48 -4.53 -16.61 -18.23
CA ALA A 48 -4.51 -16.11 -16.87
C ALA A 48 -5.17 -17.21 -16.02
N PRO A 49 -4.49 -17.69 -14.94
CA PRO A 49 -5.00 -18.80 -14.18
C PRO A 49 -6.45 -18.51 -13.83
N GLU A 50 -7.35 -19.35 -14.27
CA GLU A 50 -8.77 -19.27 -13.98
C GLU A 50 -8.87 -19.28 -12.45
N ILE A 51 -9.22 -18.13 -11.86
CA ILE A 51 -9.35 -18.03 -10.40
C ILE A 51 -10.46 -18.99 -10.05
N LYS A 52 -10.09 -20.12 -9.44
CA LYS A 52 -11.06 -21.15 -9.09
C LYS A 52 -12.18 -20.52 -8.29
N PRO A 53 -13.46 -20.76 -8.63
CA PRO A 53 -14.60 -20.21 -7.91
C PRO A 53 -14.52 -20.32 -6.39
N ASP A 54 -13.87 -21.37 -5.90
CA ASP A 54 -13.62 -21.60 -4.49
C ASP A 54 -12.89 -20.49 -3.75
N ILE A 55 -11.94 -19.79 -4.38
CA ILE A 55 -11.21 -18.68 -3.74
C ILE A 55 -12.12 -17.46 -3.58
N LEU A 56 -13.07 -17.27 -4.49
CA LEU A 56 -14.05 -16.17 -4.42
C LEU A 56 -15.17 -16.46 -3.41
N GLN A 57 -15.49 -17.74 -3.17
CA GLN A 57 -16.57 -18.17 -2.29
C GLN A 57 -16.10 -18.53 -0.88
N ASN A 58 -14.85 -19.01 -0.74
CA ASN A 58 -14.28 -19.34 0.56
C ASN A 58 -13.84 -18.06 1.27
N ARG A 59 -14.39 -17.84 2.47
CA ARG A 59 -13.97 -16.78 3.37
C ARG A 59 -12.62 -17.11 3.99
N VAL A 60 -11.55 -16.75 3.29
CA VAL A 60 -10.19 -16.86 3.82
C VAL A 60 -9.90 -15.62 4.67
N GLU A 61 -9.52 -15.85 5.92
CA GLU A 61 -9.18 -14.76 6.84
C GLU A 61 -7.97 -13.96 6.35
N LEU A 62 -8.04 -12.65 6.55
CA LEU A 62 -7.04 -11.70 6.09
C LEU A 62 -5.68 -11.92 6.78
N SER A 63 -5.69 -12.29 8.04
CA SER A 63 -4.48 -12.52 8.84
C SER A 63 -4.72 -13.54 9.94
N ARG A 64 -3.73 -14.40 10.19
CA ARG A 64 -3.78 -15.35 11.29
C ARG A 64 -3.77 -14.68 12.68
N ILE A 65 -3.16 -13.47 12.76
CA ILE A 65 -3.10 -12.70 14.02
C ILE A 65 -4.46 -12.09 14.36
N GLU A 66 -5.30 -11.84 13.36
CA GLU A 66 -6.63 -11.28 13.50
C GLU A 66 -7.73 -12.32 13.25
N ALA A 67 -7.39 -13.60 13.40
CA ALA A 67 -8.34 -14.69 13.25
C ALA A 67 -9.57 -14.48 14.14
N GLY A 68 -10.74 -14.76 13.57
CA GLY A 68 -12.02 -14.58 14.26
C GLY A 68 -12.55 -13.16 14.37
N LYS A 69 -11.83 -12.14 13.88
CA LYS A 69 -12.31 -10.75 13.84
C LYS A 69 -13.26 -10.45 12.67
N GLY A 70 -13.48 -11.40 11.77
CA GLY A 70 -14.37 -11.22 10.62
C GLY A 70 -13.74 -10.49 9.44
N TYR A 71 -12.42 -10.35 9.41
CA TYR A 71 -11.69 -9.78 8.28
C TYR A 71 -11.30 -10.87 7.27
N TYR A 72 -11.78 -10.73 6.05
CA TYR A 72 -11.57 -11.72 4.97
C TYR A 72 -10.92 -11.08 3.76
N LEU A 73 -10.23 -11.90 2.95
CA LEU A 73 -9.63 -11.46 1.68
C LEU A 73 -10.73 -10.93 0.73
N PRO A 74 -10.62 -9.68 0.23
CA PRO A 74 -11.69 -9.01 -0.49
C PRO A 74 -11.70 -9.31 -2.00
N TYR A 75 -11.24 -10.47 -2.45
CA TYR A 75 -11.08 -10.79 -3.87
C TYR A 75 -12.38 -10.70 -4.68
N ALA A 76 -13.50 -11.10 -4.11
CA ALA A 76 -14.78 -10.98 -4.79
C ALA A 76 -15.13 -9.51 -5.11
N LYS A 77 -14.91 -8.60 -4.16
CA LYS A 77 -15.13 -7.17 -4.34
C LYS A 77 -14.15 -6.55 -5.33
N ILE A 78 -12.86 -6.94 -5.24
CA ILE A 78 -11.83 -6.49 -6.19
C ILE A 78 -12.21 -6.92 -7.61
N GLN A 79 -12.63 -8.18 -7.80
CA GLN A 79 -13.03 -8.69 -9.10
C GLN A 79 -14.26 -7.95 -9.66
N GLU A 80 -15.29 -7.74 -8.83
CA GLU A 80 -16.48 -6.96 -9.22
C GLU A 80 -16.10 -5.55 -9.71
N ASN A 81 -15.29 -4.82 -8.96
CA ASN A 81 -14.81 -3.49 -9.36
C ASN A 81 -14.03 -3.54 -10.67
N LEU A 82 -13.16 -4.53 -10.84
CA LEU A 82 -12.36 -4.68 -12.05
C LEU A 82 -13.21 -5.00 -13.28
N ASP A 83 -14.27 -5.78 -13.15
CA ASP A 83 -15.14 -6.10 -14.27
C ASP A 83 -15.91 -4.87 -14.74
N ILE A 84 -16.39 -4.04 -13.82
CA ILE A 84 -16.99 -2.74 -14.12
C ILE A 84 -16.00 -1.84 -14.87
N VAL A 85 -14.78 -1.69 -14.34
CA VAL A 85 -13.76 -0.83 -14.94
C VAL A 85 -13.32 -1.32 -16.31
N ARG A 86 -13.17 -2.65 -16.51
CA ARG A 86 -12.86 -3.23 -17.83
C ARG A 86 -13.92 -2.91 -18.86
N GLN A 87 -15.21 -3.01 -18.49
CA GLN A 87 -16.32 -2.65 -19.38
C GLN A 87 -16.28 -1.15 -19.74
N ARG A 88 -15.99 -0.27 -18.77
CA ARG A 88 -15.93 1.18 -18.98
C ARG A 88 -14.75 1.60 -19.84
N LEU A 89 -13.57 1.06 -19.60
CA LEU A 89 -12.34 1.46 -20.31
C LEU A 89 -12.14 0.70 -21.63
N ASN A 90 -12.79 -0.45 -21.81
CA ASN A 90 -12.71 -1.32 -22.99
C ASN A 90 -11.26 -1.54 -23.48
N ARG A 91 -10.35 -1.80 -22.55
CA ARG A 91 -8.93 -2.10 -22.81
C ARG A 91 -8.31 -2.98 -21.72
N PRO A 92 -7.20 -3.66 -22.04
CA PRO A 92 -6.41 -4.36 -21.03
C PRO A 92 -5.91 -3.40 -19.94
N LEU A 93 -5.82 -3.89 -18.69
CA LEU A 93 -5.32 -3.16 -17.54
C LEU A 93 -3.94 -3.71 -17.17
N THR A 94 -3.02 -2.81 -16.79
CA THR A 94 -1.74 -3.18 -16.19
C THR A 94 -1.96 -3.74 -14.77
N MET A 95 -0.94 -4.39 -14.20
CA MET A 95 -1.02 -4.90 -12.82
C MET A 95 -1.33 -3.77 -11.82
N SER A 96 -0.63 -2.64 -11.94
CA SER A 96 -0.85 -1.49 -11.06
C SER A 96 -2.27 -0.92 -11.20
N GLU A 97 -2.78 -0.83 -12.41
CA GLU A 97 -4.18 -0.40 -12.65
C GLU A 97 -5.18 -1.39 -12.05
N LYS A 98 -4.92 -2.70 -12.15
CA LYS A 98 -5.79 -3.70 -11.51
C LYS A 98 -5.86 -3.51 -10.00
N ILE A 99 -4.71 -3.28 -9.35
CA ILE A 99 -4.68 -3.03 -7.90
C ILE A 99 -5.44 -1.75 -7.58
N VAL A 100 -5.10 -0.63 -8.21
CA VAL A 100 -5.73 0.67 -7.92
C VAL A 100 -7.24 0.64 -8.20
N TYR A 101 -7.64 0.15 -9.37
CA TYR A 101 -9.05 0.17 -9.77
C TYR A 101 -9.89 -0.89 -9.05
N GLY A 102 -9.27 -1.96 -8.57
CA GLY A 102 -9.92 -2.93 -7.69
C GLY A 102 -10.36 -2.33 -6.35
N HIS A 103 -9.72 -1.23 -5.92
CA HIS A 103 -9.99 -0.55 -4.65
C HIS A 103 -10.79 0.76 -4.81
N LEU A 104 -11.42 1.00 -5.97
CA LEU A 104 -12.28 2.18 -6.14
C LEU A 104 -13.47 2.14 -5.17
N ASP A 105 -13.75 3.29 -4.56
CA ASP A 105 -14.94 3.47 -3.71
C ASP A 105 -16.23 3.40 -4.55
N ASP A 106 -16.20 4.02 -5.73
CA ASP A 106 -17.30 4.02 -6.70
C ASP A 106 -16.76 3.70 -8.09
N PRO A 107 -16.76 2.44 -8.52
CA PRO A 107 -16.25 2.06 -9.84
C PRO A 107 -17.16 2.49 -11.01
N HIS A 108 -18.42 2.88 -10.73
CA HIS A 108 -19.37 3.32 -11.76
C HIS A 108 -19.27 4.81 -12.05
N GLY A 109 -19.26 5.64 -11.02
CA GLY A 109 -19.44 7.10 -11.15
C GLY A 109 -18.15 7.90 -11.18
N GLN A 110 -17.03 7.37 -10.71
CA GLN A 110 -15.76 8.10 -10.74
C GLN A 110 -15.21 8.19 -12.16
N GLU A 111 -14.70 9.36 -12.51
CA GLU A 111 -13.89 9.52 -13.71
C GLU A 111 -12.54 8.80 -13.53
N ILE A 112 -12.10 8.10 -14.58
CA ILE A 112 -10.88 7.29 -14.56
C ILE A 112 -10.03 7.69 -15.76
N GLU A 113 -9.24 8.75 -15.58
CA GLU A 113 -8.28 9.21 -16.57
C GLU A 113 -6.89 9.25 -15.97
N ARG A 114 -5.98 8.43 -16.52
CA ARG A 114 -4.62 8.27 -15.98
C ARG A 114 -3.85 9.58 -16.05
N GLY A 115 -3.32 10.02 -14.90
CA GLY A 115 -2.55 11.24 -14.77
C GLY A 115 -3.37 12.53 -14.68
N GLN A 116 -4.69 12.45 -14.72
CA GLN A 116 -5.59 13.59 -14.67
C GLN A 116 -6.53 13.55 -13.46
N THR A 117 -7.18 12.41 -13.21
CA THR A 117 -8.22 12.33 -12.19
C THR A 117 -7.71 11.89 -10.83
N TYR A 118 -8.32 12.45 -9.78
CA TYR A 118 -8.14 12.01 -8.40
C TYR A 118 -9.15 10.90 -8.09
N LEU A 119 -8.64 9.76 -7.62
CA LEU A 119 -9.47 8.62 -7.32
C LEU A 119 -9.79 8.52 -5.83
N ARG A 120 -11.04 8.20 -5.51
CA ARG A 120 -11.43 7.80 -4.16
C ARG A 120 -11.24 6.31 -4.05
N LEU A 121 -10.36 5.90 -3.13
CA LEU A 121 -9.98 4.51 -2.93
C LEU A 121 -10.37 4.03 -1.53
N ARG A 122 -10.62 2.73 -1.42
CA ARG A 122 -10.84 2.03 -0.15
C ARG A 122 -9.70 1.05 0.06
N PRO A 123 -8.74 1.38 0.93
CA PRO A 123 -7.66 0.45 1.26
C PRO A 123 -8.18 -0.74 2.05
N ASP A 124 -7.42 -1.83 2.03
CA ASP A 124 -7.70 -3.01 2.84
C ASP A 124 -7.22 -2.85 4.28
N ARG A 125 -6.22 -2.02 4.50
CA ARG A 125 -5.61 -1.79 5.81
C ARG A 125 -4.98 -0.42 5.92
N VAL A 126 -4.97 0.11 7.15
CA VAL A 126 -4.16 1.27 7.54
C VAL A 126 -3.13 0.83 8.56
N ALA A 127 -1.88 1.27 8.39
CA ALA A 127 -0.80 1.04 9.32
C ALA A 127 -0.16 2.37 9.72
N CYS A 128 -0.05 2.61 11.01
CA CYS A 128 0.51 3.83 11.56
C CYS A 128 1.82 3.52 12.29
N GLN A 129 2.84 4.34 12.12
CA GLN A 129 4.03 4.31 12.94
C GLN A 129 3.83 5.18 14.20
N ASP A 130 4.61 4.94 15.25
CA ASP A 130 4.42 5.58 16.56
C ASP A 130 4.53 7.11 16.54
N ALA A 131 5.43 7.66 15.74
CA ALA A 131 5.64 9.11 15.71
C ALA A 131 4.44 9.87 15.09
N THR A 132 3.81 9.31 14.05
CA THR A 132 2.69 9.94 13.33
C THR A 132 1.31 9.46 13.79
N ALA A 133 1.23 8.28 14.40
CA ALA A 133 -0.03 7.72 14.91
C ALA A 133 -0.68 8.60 15.97
N GLN A 134 0.12 9.31 16.78
CA GLN A 134 -0.40 10.22 17.79
C GLN A 134 -1.34 11.25 17.18
N MET A 135 -0.90 11.93 16.13
CA MET A 135 -1.73 12.92 15.44
C MET A 135 -2.93 12.28 14.74
N ALA A 136 -2.73 11.17 14.05
CA ALA A 136 -3.78 10.45 13.34
C ALA A 136 -4.89 9.99 14.31
N LEU A 137 -4.53 9.43 15.46
CA LEU A 137 -5.48 8.98 16.46
C LEU A 137 -6.19 10.14 17.16
N LEU A 138 -5.50 11.25 17.43
CA LEU A 138 -6.15 12.45 17.97
C LEU A 138 -7.19 13.01 17.00
N GLN A 139 -6.90 13.06 15.70
CA GLN A 139 -7.85 13.46 14.67
C GLN A 139 -9.03 12.49 14.58
N PHE A 140 -8.77 11.19 14.61
CA PHE A 140 -9.79 10.15 14.63
C PHE A 140 -10.72 10.28 15.84
N MET A 141 -10.18 10.48 17.02
CA MET A 141 -10.93 10.69 18.24
C MET A 141 -11.78 11.97 18.17
N SER A 142 -11.21 13.06 17.65
CA SER A 142 -11.92 14.33 17.46
C SER A 142 -13.07 14.24 16.47
N ALA A 143 -12.99 13.31 15.50
CA ALA A 143 -14.06 13.02 14.57
C ALA A 143 -15.25 12.28 15.23
N GLY A 144 -15.10 11.78 16.46
CA GLY A 144 -16.16 11.10 17.21
C GLY A 144 -16.57 9.74 16.65
N LEU A 145 -15.71 9.09 15.88
CA LEU A 145 -15.98 7.78 15.28
C LEU A 145 -15.83 6.67 16.33
N PRO A 146 -16.73 5.69 16.37
CA PRO A 146 -16.69 4.61 17.36
C PRO A 146 -15.62 3.55 17.02
N GLU A 147 -15.32 3.34 15.73
CA GLU A 147 -14.41 2.31 15.23
C GLU A 147 -13.76 2.72 13.92
N THR A 148 -12.68 2.06 13.57
CA THR A 148 -11.99 2.27 12.28
C THR A 148 -12.75 1.63 11.12
N ALA A 149 -12.74 2.28 9.95
CA ALA A 149 -13.45 1.79 8.77
C ALA A 149 -12.82 0.53 8.15
N VAL A 150 -11.55 0.29 8.42
CA VAL A 150 -10.77 -0.86 7.93
C VAL A 150 -9.82 -1.34 9.03
N PRO A 151 -9.32 -2.58 8.97
CA PRO A 151 -8.32 -3.07 9.90
C PRO A 151 -7.14 -2.11 10.02
N THR A 152 -6.83 -1.70 11.23
CA THR A 152 -5.79 -0.70 11.50
C THR A 152 -4.81 -1.22 12.53
N THR A 153 -3.53 -0.91 12.36
CA THR A 153 -2.47 -1.27 13.30
C THR A 153 -1.54 -0.10 13.57
N VAL A 154 -1.02 -0.03 14.79
CA VAL A 154 0.02 0.93 15.21
C VAL A 154 1.29 0.16 15.54
N HIS A 155 2.42 0.63 15.05
CA HIS A 155 3.73 -0.01 15.17
C HIS A 155 4.72 0.95 15.82
N CYS A 156 5.38 0.49 16.89
CA CYS A 156 6.31 1.31 17.66
C CYS A 156 7.76 0.97 17.27
N ASP A 157 8.24 1.56 16.18
CA ASP A 157 9.56 1.30 15.60
C ASP A 157 10.41 2.56 15.36
N HIS A 158 9.82 3.75 15.23
CA HIS A 158 10.55 4.98 14.88
C HIS A 158 11.13 5.73 16.05
N LEU A 159 10.58 5.60 17.26
CA LEU A 159 11.06 6.30 18.46
C LEU A 159 12.20 5.56 19.17
N ILE A 160 12.73 4.50 18.58
CA ILE A 160 13.89 3.75 19.10
C ILE A 160 15.13 4.19 18.35
N ALA A 161 16.04 4.87 19.05
CA ALA A 161 17.32 5.30 18.47
C ALA A 161 18.30 4.11 18.40
N ALA A 162 18.89 3.86 17.24
CA ALA A 162 19.94 2.86 17.06
C ALA A 162 21.30 3.47 17.39
N HIS A 163 21.67 3.50 18.66
CA HIS A 163 22.88 4.17 19.16
C HIS A 163 23.86 3.24 19.86
N SER A 164 23.41 2.53 20.90
CA SER A 164 24.28 1.72 21.76
C SER A 164 24.12 0.23 21.56
N GLY A 165 22.98 -0.21 21.03
CA GLY A 165 22.63 -1.61 20.84
C GLY A 165 21.17 -1.90 21.18
N GLY A 166 20.57 -2.88 20.51
CA GLY A 166 19.12 -3.09 20.51
C GLY A 166 18.47 -3.16 21.88
N ALA A 167 19.07 -3.87 22.85
CA ALA A 167 18.50 -4.01 24.20
C ALA A 167 18.55 -2.69 24.98
N ALA A 168 19.70 -2.01 24.99
CA ALA A 168 19.88 -0.76 25.72
C ALA A 168 19.03 0.37 25.12
N ASP A 169 19.01 0.47 23.80
CA ASP A 169 18.24 1.49 23.08
C ASP A 169 16.73 1.29 23.24
N LEU A 170 16.27 0.03 23.31
CA LEU A 170 14.87 -0.30 23.58
C LEU A 170 14.44 0.11 25.00
N GLU A 171 15.23 -0.21 26.01
CA GLU A 171 14.91 0.17 27.40
C GLU A 171 14.87 1.68 27.55
N ARG A 172 15.87 2.39 26.99
CA ARG A 172 15.87 3.85 26.95
C ARG A 172 14.66 4.43 26.25
N ALA A 173 14.27 3.86 25.11
CA ALA A 173 13.09 4.33 24.35
C ALA A 173 11.80 4.15 25.16
N LYS A 174 11.63 3.04 25.86
CA LYS A 174 10.46 2.78 26.72
C LYS A 174 10.37 3.78 27.88
N GLU A 175 11.50 4.20 28.44
CA GLU A 175 11.54 5.19 29.51
C GLU A 175 11.24 6.60 28.96
N VAL A 176 11.98 7.04 27.94
CA VAL A 176 11.89 8.38 27.37
C VAL A 176 10.54 8.64 26.71
N ASN A 177 9.99 7.66 26.01
CA ASN A 177 8.74 7.79 25.27
C ASN A 177 7.54 7.11 25.97
N LYS A 178 7.64 6.90 27.27
CA LYS A 178 6.61 6.20 28.03
C LYS A 178 5.22 6.77 27.84
N GLU A 179 5.06 8.08 27.88
CA GLU A 179 3.78 8.76 27.72
C GLU A 179 3.16 8.47 26.33
N VAL A 180 3.98 8.51 25.29
CA VAL A 180 3.55 8.21 23.91
C VAL A 180 3.08 6.77 23.80
N TYR A 181 3.87 5.83 24.27
CA TYR A 181 3.52 4.40 24.20
C TYR A 181 2.28 4.06 25.03
N ASP A 182 2.13 4.65 26.20
CA ASP A 182 0.94 4.49 27.05
C ASP A 182 -0.31 5.06 26.35
N PHE A 183 -0.21 6.25 25.74
CA PHE A 183 -1.29 6.83 24.94
C PHE A 183 -1.68 5.93 23.78
N LEU A 184 -0.70 5.48 22.98
CA LEU A 184 -0.96 4.61 21.84
C LEU A 184 -1.59 3.28 22.27
N ALA A 185 -1.08 2.66 23.33
CA ALA A 185 -1.60 1.39 23.85
C ALA A 185 -3.05 1.51 24.35
N THR A 186 -3.35 2.57 25.08
CA THR A 186 -4.71 2.79 25.62
C THR A 186 -5.72 3.17 24.54
N CYS A 187 -5.31 4.04 23.62
CA CYS A 187 -6.14 4.46 22.49
C CYS A 187 -6.46 3.28 21.55
N THR A 188 -5.44 2.51 21.17
CA THR A 188 -5.61 1.34 20.29
C THR A 188 -6.50 0.29 20.92
N ALA A 189 -6.34 0.02 22.21
CA ALA A 189 -7.21 -0.91 22.95
C ALA A 189 -8.66 -0.46 22.96
N LYS A 190 -8.93 0.85 23.13
CA LYS A 190 -10.28 1.42 23.14
C LYS A 190 -11.01 1.24 21.80
N PHE A 191 -10.32 1.42 20.68
CA PHE A 191 -10.90 1.43 19.34
C PHE A 191 -10.70 0.14 18.57
N GLY A 192 -10.20 -0.94 19.19
CA GLY A 192 -9.99 -2.24 18.55
C GLY A 192 -8.84 -2.25 17.51
N ILE A 193 -7.94 -1.28 17.58
CA ILE A 193 -6.77 -1.14 16.71
C ILE A 193 -5.66 -2.08 17.20
N GLY A 194 -4.98 -2.77 16.29
CA GLY A 194 -3.85 -3.64 16.62
C GLY A 194 -2.65 -2.82 17.11
N PHE A 195 -1.97 -3.28 18.18
CA PHE A 195 -0.83 -2.59 18.77
C PHE A 195 0.41 -3.46 18.81
N TRP A 196 1.40 -3.08 18.01
CA TRP A 196 2.73 -3.69 17.99
C TRP A 196 3.67 -2.89 18.89
N LYS A 197 4.04 -3.51 20.01
CA LYS A 197 4.82 -2.88 21.08
C LYS A 197 6.23 -2.49 20.61
N PRO A 198 6.89 -1.53 21.30
CA PRO A 198 8.29 -1.22 21.05
C PRO A 198 9.16 -2.48 21.08
N GLY A 199 10.03 -2.64 20.09
CA GLY A 199 10.89 -3.82 19.93
C GLY A 199 10.30 -4.98 19.15
N SER A 200 9.08 -4.86 18.61
CA SER A 200 8.46 -5.90 17.79
C SER A 200 9.07 -6.00 16.38
N GLY A 201 9.73 -4.98 15.91
CA GLY A 201 10.32 -4.88 14.57
C GLY A 201 9.82 -3.69 13.79
N ILE A 202 10.41 -3.48 12.60
CA ILE A 202 10.05 -2.39 11.70
C ILE A 202 8.66 -2.61 11.08
N ILE A 203 7.86 -1.55 10.97
CA ILE A 203 6.50 -1.58 10.45
C ILE A 203 6.38 -2.31 9.10
N HIS A 204 7.27 -2.02 8.14
CA HIS A 204 7.22 -2.61 6.80
C HIS A 204 7.37 -4.13 6.83
N GLN A 205 8.30 -4.64 7.62
CA GLN A 205 8.55 -6.08 7.75
C GLN A 205 7.38 -6.79 8.42
N ILE A 206 6.87 -6.21 9.50
CA ILE A 206 5.72 -6.77 10.23
C ILE A 206 4.48 -6.83 9.31
N LEU A 207 4.23 -5.78 8.54
CA LEU A 207 3.10 -5.76 7.60
C LEU A 207 3.25 -6.80 6.50
N LEU A 208 4.45 -6.91 5.92
CA LEU A 208 4.73 -7.88 4.86
C LEU A 208 4.53 -9.31 5.34
N GLU A 209 5.04 -9.64 6.52
CA GLU A 209 5.01 -11.00 7.06
C GLU A 209 3.64 -11.44 7.58
N ASN A 210 2.84 -10.50 8.09
CA ASN A 210 1.64 -10.86 8.86
C ASN A 210 0.32 -10.48 8.20
N TYR A 211 0.32 -9.50 7.28
CA TYR A 211 -0.92 -8.91 6.77
C TYR A 211 -0.97 -8.78 5.25
N ALA A 212 0.17 -8.85 4.57
CA ALA A 212 0.21 -8.66 3.12
C ALA A 212 -0.40 -9.87 2.38
N PHE A 213 -1.13 -9.56 1.31
CA PHE A 213 -1.64 -10.54 0.38
C PHE A 213 -1.55 -9.99 -1.05
N PRO A 214 -1.46 -10.86 -2.08
CA PRO A 214 -1.38 -10.42 -3.47
C PRO A 214 -2.58 -9.57 -3.87
N GLY A 215 -2.33 -8.39 -4.42
CA GLY A 215 -3.37 -7.47 -4.85
C GLY A 215 -3.94 -6.57 -3.75
N GLY A 216 -3.49 -6.71 -2.50
CA GLY A 216 -3.91 -5.87 -1.40
C GLY A 216 -3.38 -4.44 -1.49
N MET A 217 -4.15 -3.48 -0.97
CA MET A 217 -3.77 -2.08 -0.85
C MET A 217 -3.71 -1.68 0.61
N MET A 218 -2.53 -1.30 1.07
CA MET A 218 -2.29 -0.81 2.42
C MET A 218 -1.83 0.63 2.40
N ILE A 219 -2.34 1.44 3.31
CA ILE A 219 -1.92 2.83 3.51
C ILE A 219 -1.14 2.92 4.82
N GLY A 220 0.02 3.57 4.77
CA GLY A 220 0.85 3.83 5.94
C GLY A 220 1.06 5.31 6.17
N THR A 221 1.35 5.68 7.42
CA THR A 221 1.63 7.07 7.82
C THR A 221 3.11 7.44 7.71
N ASP A 222 3.94 6.56 7.20
CA ASP A 222 5.37 6.78 7.05
C ASP A 222 5.71 7.55 5.77
N SER A 223 5.96 8.85 5.90
CA SER A 223 6.24 9.74 4.77
C SER A 223 7.65 9.57 4.18
N VAL A 224 8.65 9.20 4.97
CA VAL A 224 10.06 9.13 4.56
C VAL A 224 10.32 7.92 3.67
N SER A 225 9.87 6.75 4.07
CA SER A 225 10.02 5.51 3.32
C SER A 225 9.34 5.57 1.96
N TYR A 226 8.17 6.20 1.88
CA TYR A 226 7.43 6.33 0.63
C TYR A 226 8.00 7.36 -0.33
N THR A 227 8.66 8.39 0.18
CA THR A 227 9.24 9.45 -0.63
C THR A 227 10.62 9.08 -1.17
N HIS A 228 11.45 8.43 -0.37
CA HIS A 228 12.86 8.19 -0.71
C HIS A 228 13.19 6.75 -1.15
N LEU A 229 12.50 5.74 -0.64
CA LEU A 229 12.79 4.34 -0.97
C LEU A 229 12.13 3.82 -2.26
N ARG A 230 11.17 4.55 -2.82
CA ARG A 230 10.53 4.20 -4.10
C ARG A 230 11.18 4.81 -5.34
N ALA A 231 12.26 5.54 -5.19
CA ALA A 231 12.98 6.17 -6.32
C ALA A 231 14.02 5.24 -6.98
N HIS A 232 14.05 3.94 -6.62
CA HIS A 232 15.00 2.97 -7.17
C HIS A 232 14.32 1.80 -7.85
#